data_de6762bc3219fd89860d64f8796af129
#
_entry.id   de6762bc3219fd89860d64f8796af129
#
_cell.length_a   1.000
_cell.length_b   1.000
_cell.length_c   1.000
_cell.angle_alpha   90.00
_cell.angle_beta   90.00
_cell.angle_gamma   90.00
#
_symmetry.space_group_name_H-M   'P 1'
#
loop_
_entity.id
_entity.type
_entity.pdbx_description
1 polymer ?
#
loop_
_entity_poly.entity_id
_entity_poly.type
_entity_poly.pdbx_seq_one_letter_code
_entity_poly.pdbx_strand_id
1 'polypeptide(L)'
;IAVDLFGQPADYEKLEAIAKENNLLLLEDAAQGFGGRIGDREACSFGDASTTSFFPAKPLGCYGDGGAIFTDDDETAKLLESIRVHGKGQFKYDNVRIGWNSRLDTLQAAILGVKLTAFEKNELKAVNEVAKKYTEALSDIVKTPCVKNGFYSSWAQYTIQLKNQEERDGLQAYL
;
A
#
# COMPACT_ATOMS: atom_id res chain seq x y z
N ILE A 1 -7.35 -11.81 -2.06
CA ILE A 1 -6.77 -10.50 -1.72
C ILE A 1 -5.50 -10.74 -0.92
N ALA A 2 -4.39 -10.15 -1.33
CA ALA A 2 -3.12 -10.17 -0.61
C ALA A 2 -2.80 -8.76 -0.10
N VAL A 3 -2.22 -8.66 1.10
CA VAL A 3 -1.95 -7.37 1.76
C VAL A 3 -0.44 -7.18 1.91
N ASP A 4 0.06 -6.02 1.52
CA ASP A 4 1.44 -5.57 1.71
C ASP A 4 1.65 -5.06 3.13
N LEU A 5 1.52 -5.97 4.09
CA LEU A 5 1.46 -5.64 5.49
C LEU A 5 2.78 -4.99 5.96
N PHE A 6 2.66 -3.90 6.70
CA PHE A 6 3.77 -3.09 7.26
C PHE A 6 4.66 -2.41 6.23
N GLY A 7 4.33 -2.52 4.93
CA GLY A 7 5.08 -1.87 3.86
C GLY A 7 5.94 -2.79 3.01
N GLN A 8 5.94 -4.09 3.26
CA GLN A 8 6.62 -5.06 2.41
C GLN A 8 5.59 -5.77 1.52
N PRO A 9 5.77 -5.80 0.18
CA PRO A 9 4.92 -6.57 -0.71
C PRO A 9 4.81 -8.04 -0.29
N ALA A 10 3.63 -8.63 -0.49
CA ALA A 10 3.42 -10.06 -0.31
C ALA A 10 4.24 -10.86 -1.35
N ASP A 11 4.30 -12.17 -1.23
CA ASP A 11 5.04 -13.03 -2.19
C ASP A 11 4.23 -13.19 -3.49
N TYR A 12 4.14 -12.10 -4.27
CA TYR A 12 3.29 -12.04 -5.47
C TYR A 12 3.72 -13.02 -6.56
N GLU A 13 5.02 -13.34 -6.66
CA GLU A 13 5.48 -14.35 -7.62
C GLU A 13 4.75 -15.69 -7.40
N LYS A 14 4.63 -16.13 -6.14
CA LYS A 14 3.89 -17.35 -5.81
C LYS A 14 2.38 -17.16 -5.88
N LEU A 15 1.87 -16.02 -5.42
CA LEU A 15 0.43 -15.76 -5.41
C LEU A 15 -0.15 -15.65 -6.82
N GLU A 16 0.54 -14.99 -7.74
CA GLU A 16 0.17 -14.92 -9.16
C GLU A 16 0.18 -16.30 -9.83
N ALA A 17 1.18 -17.13 -9.51
CA ALA A 17 1.24 -18.51 -10.02
C ALA A 17 0.03 -19.35 -9.53
N ILE A 18 -0.29 -19.28 -8.23
CA ILE A 18 -1.43 -19.97 -7.64
C ILE A 18 -2.76 -19.45 -8.22
N ALA A 19 -2.91 -18.14 -8.33
CA ALA A 19 -4.11 -17.52 -8.89
C ALA A 19 -4.34 -17.98 -10.34
N LYS A 20 -3.30 -17.96 -11.15
CA LYS A 20 -3.34 -18.42 -12.54
C LYS A 20 -3.68 -19.91 -12.65
N GLU A 21 -3.06 -20.77 -11.86
CA GLU A 21 -3.32 -22.21 -11.85
C GLU A 21 -4.77 -22.54 -11.49
N ASN A 22 -5.37 -21.76 -10.59
CA ASN A 22 -6.72 -22.00 -10.09
C ASN A 22 -7.79 -21.09 -10.74
N ASN A 23 -7.42 -20.33 -11.78
CA ASN A 23 -8.32 -19.38 -12.46
C ASN A 23 -8.99 -18.39 -11.49
N LEU A 24 -8.21 -17.83 -10.56
CA LEU A 24 -8.63 -16.85 -9.57
C LEU A 24 -8.16 -15.45 -9.97
N LEU A 25 -8.95 -14.45 -9.59
CA LEU A 25 -8.51 -13.06 -9.63
C LEU A 25 -7.68 -12.75 -8.38
N LEU A 26 -6.59 -12.00 -8.55
CA LEU A 26 -5.72 -11.56 -7.47
C LEU A 26 -5.83 -10.03 -7.32
N LEU A 27 -6.22 -9.59 -6.12
CA LEU A 27 -6.22 -8.19 -5.74
C LEU A 27 -5.08 -7.92 -4.76
N GLU A 28 -4.23 -6.96 -5.10
CA GLU A 28 -3.22 -6.40 -4.20
C GLU A 28 -3.82 -5.30 -3.32
N ASP A 29 -3.66 -5.40 -2.01
CA ASP A 29 -3.90 -4.32 -1.07
C ASP A 29 -2.57 -3.68 -0.65
N ALA A 30 -2.14 -2.69 -1.40
CA ALA A 30 -0.93 -1.91 -1.15
C ALA A 30 -1.19 -0.65 -0.30
N ALA A 31 -2.24 -0.65 0.54
CA ALA A 31 -2.53 0.50 1.41
C ALA A 31 -1.37 0.83 2.37
N GLN A 32 -0.50 -0.11 2.65
CA GLN A 32 0.76 0.09 3.39
C GLN A 32 1.99 -0.12 2.50
N GLY A 33 1.80 -0.68 1.31
CA GLY A 33 2.89 -1.11 0.42
C GLY A 33 3.44 -0.05 -0.52
N PHE A 34 2.77 1.09 -0.71
CA PHE A 34 3.18 2.10 -1.68
C PHE A 34 4.66 2.49 -1.51
N GLY A 35 5.46 2.32 -2.57
CA GLY A 35 6.91 2.48 -2.56
C GLY A 35 7.70 1.22 -2.20
N GLY A 36 7.03 0.12 -1.78
CA GLY A 36 7.62 -1.20 -1.68
C GLY A 36 7.85 -1.81 -3.06
N ARG A 37 8.73 -2.83 -3.17
CA ARG A 37 8.97 -3.51 -4.45
C ARG A 37 9.52 -4.91 -4.27
N ILE A 38 9.40 -5.71 -5.33
CA ILE A 38 10.05 -7.02 -5.51
C ILE A 38 10.88 -6.94 -6.79
N GLY A 39 12.21 -6.99 -6.67
CA GLY A 39 13.10 -6.72 -7.80
C GLY A 39 12.80 -5.34 -8.40
N ASP A 40 12.44 -5.31 -9.67
CA ASP A 40 12.11 -4.08 -10.41
C ASP A 40 10.59 -3.77 -10.45
N ARG A 41 9.74 -4.65 -9.91
CA ARG A 41 8.29 -4.43 -9.83
C ARG A 41 7.91 -3.71 -8.55
N GLU A 42 7.23 -2.61 -8.67
CA GLU A 42 6.76 -1.80 -7.55
C GLU A 42 5.40 -2.27 -7.02
N ALA A 43 5.14 -2.08 -5.75
CA ALA A 43 3.81 -2.20 -5.18
C ALA A 43 2.81 -1.34 -5.96
N CYS A 44 1.56 -1.76 -6.01
CA CYS A 44 0.51 -1.27 -6.90
C CYS A 44 0.63 -1.73 -8.37
N SER A 45 1.48 -2.74 -8.68
CA SER A 45 1.60 -3.33 -10.01
C SER A 45 1.42 -4.86 -10.03
N PHE A 46 0.94 -5.44 -8.93
CA PHE A 46 0.74 -6.89 -8.83
C PHE A 46 -0.74 -7.27 -8.99
N GLY A 47 -0.96 -8.53 -9.44
CA GLY A 47 -2.31 -9.08 -9.64
C GLY A 47 -3.09 -8.46 -10.80
N ASP A 48 -4.41 -8.64 -10.79
CA ASP A 48 -5.34 -8.12 -11.81
C ASP A 48 -5.72 -6.65 -11.54
N ALA A 49 -5.68 -6.26 -10.28
CA ALA A 49 -5.84 -4.88 -9.83
C ALA A 49 -5.14 -4.69 -8.48
N SER A 50 -4.81 -3.46 -8.18
CA SER A 50 -4.25 -3.09 -6.88
C SER A 50 -4.93 -1.84 -6.32
N THR A 51 -4.86 -1.71 -4.99
CA THR A 51 -5.42 -0.58 -4.26
C THR A 51 -4.38 0.03 -3.35
N THR A 52 -4.40 1.35 -3.18
CA THR A 52 -3.61 2.02 -2.15
C THR A 52 -4.40 3.08 -1.43
N SER A 53 -3.90 3.48 -0.27
CA SER A 53 -4.49 4.52 0.57
C SER A 53 -3.56 5.71 0.67
N PHE A 54 -4.14 6.90 0.56
CA PHE A 54 -3.45 8.17 0.81
C PHE A 54 -3.86 8.82 2.13
N PHE A 55 -4.44 8.04 3.05
CA PHE A 55 -4.71 8.54 4.41
C PHE A 55 -3.40 9.12 5.02
N PRO A 56 -3.47 10.19 5.83
CA PRO A 56 -2.27 10.95 6.25
C PRO A 56 -1.14 10.14 6.89
N ALA A 57 -1.46 9.02 7.55
CA ALA A 57 -0.49 8.15 8.20
C ALA A 57 0.13 7.09 7.26
N LYS A 58 -0.24 7.07 5.98
CA LYS A 58 0.29 6.12 4.99
C LYS A 58 1.66 6.57 4.46
N PRO A 59 2.46 5.65 3.85
CA PRO A 59 3.76 6.00 3.28
C PRO A 59 3.72 7.25 2.40
N LEU A 60 2.77 7.30 1.45
CA LEU A 60 2.42 8.52 0.74
C LEU A 60 1.02 8.97 1.19
N GLY A 61 0.94 9.93 2.12
CA GLY A 61 -0.31 10.42 2.67
C GLY A 61 -0.64 11.85 2.23
N CYS A 62 -1.91 12.13 1.91
CA CYS A 62 -2.45 13.48 1.77
C CYS A 62 -2.89 14.06 3.14
N TYR A 63 -3.65 15.14 3.17
CA TYR A 63 -4.12 15.80 4.41
C TYR A 63 -5.60 15.52 4.70
N GLY A 64 -6.08 14.37 4.29
CA GLY A 64 -7.43 13.87 4.49
C GLY A 64 -7.56 12.47 3.86
N ASP A 65 -8.79 12.03 3.58
CA ASP A 65 -9.02 10.76 2.92
C ASP A 65 -8.62 10.79 1.45
N GLY A 66 -8.04 9.71 0.98
CA GLY A 66 -7.67 9.51 -0.40
C GLY A 66 -7.20 8.09 -0.66
N GLY A 67 -7.19 7.72 -1.92
CA GLY A 67 -6.72 6.42 -2.38
C GLY A 67 -6.72 6.35 -3.90
N ALA A 68 -6.17 5.27 -4.43
CA ALA A 68 -6.19 4.97 -5.84
C ALA A 68 -6.38 3.47 -6.08
N ILE A 69 -6.89 3.14 -7.25
CA ILE A 69 -6.96 1.79 -7.78
C ILE A 69 -6.16 1.78 -9.08
N PHE A 70 -5.36 0.74 -9.28
CA PHE A 70 -4.53 0.55 -10.48
C PHE A 70 -4.92 -0.76 -11.15
N THR A 71 -4.94 -0.78 -12.47
CA THR A 71 -5.15 -1.97 -13.29
C THR A 71 -4.59 -1.72 -14.68
N ASP A 72 -4.11 -2.78 -15.33
CA ASP A 72 -3.66 -2.76 -16.72
C ASP A 72 -4.79 -3.15 -17.70
N ASP A 73 -6.00 -3.46 -17.19
CA ASP A 73 -7.17 -3.79 -18.00
C ASP A 73 -8.02 -2.53 -18.26
N ASP A 74 -8.09 -2.11 -19.52
CA ASP A 74 -8.82 -0.91 -19.95
C ASP A 74 -10.33 -0.95 -19.65
N GLU A 75 -10.95 -2.14 -19.72
CA GLU A 75 -12.39 -2.28 -19.47
C GLU A 75 -12.68 -2.17 -17.97
N THR A 76 -11.83 -2.77 -17.14
CA THR A 76 -11.88 -2.59 -15.69
C THR A 76 -11.65 -1.13 -15.32
N ALA A 77 -10.68 -0.46 -15.91
CA ALA A 77 -10.41 0.96 -15.67
C ALA A 77 -11.63 1.84 -15.98
N LYS A 78 -12.26 1.66 -17.15
CA LYS A 78 -13.50 2.37 -17.54
C LYS A 78 -14.65 2.10 -16.58
N LEU A 79 -14.79 0.84 -16.15
CA LEU A 79 -15.81 0.44 -15.18
C LEU A 79 -15.62 1.15 -13.83
N LEU A 80 -14.39 1.13 -13.32
CA LEU A 80 -14.02 1.80 -12.08
C LEU A 80 -14.20 3.32 -12.14
N GLU A 81 -13.86 3.94 -13.27
CA GLU A 81 -14.11 5.37 -13.53
C GLU A 81 -15.58 5.73 -13.46
N SER A 82 -16.43 4.90 -14.04
CA SER A 82 -17.88 5.07 -13.95
C SER A 82 -18.39 4.90 -12.51
N ILE A 83 -17.98 3.82 -11.84
CA ILE A 83 -18.43 3.50 -10.47
C ILE A 83 -18.05 4.61 -9.49
N ARG A 84 -16.82 5.14 -9.54
CA ARG A 84 -16.36 6.18 -8.61
C ARG A 84 -17.09 7.53 -8.78
N VAL A 85 -17.80 7.72 -9.89
CA VAL A 85 -18.57 8.93 -10.20
C VAL A 85 -20.05 8.56 -10.43
N HIS A 86 -20.70 8.05 -9.41
CA HIS A 86 -22.14 7.76 -9.38
C HIS A 86 -22.65 6.76 -10.44
N GLY A 87 -21.79 5.93 -11.01
CA GLY A 87 -22.16 5.01 -12.10
C GLY A 87 -22.39 5.72 -13.44
N LYS A 88 -21.69 6.84 -13.69
CA LYS A 88 -21.84 7.69 -14.86
C LYS A 88 -21.61 6.92 -16.15
N GLY A 89 -22.50 7.14 -17.14
CA GLY A 89 -22.36 6.75 -18.53
C GLY A 89 -21.67 7.82 -19.39
N GLN A 90 -22.04 7.92 -20.65
CA GLN A 90 -21.43 8.85 -21.60
C GLN A 90 -21.87 10.30 -21.38
N PHE A 91 -23.10 10.52 -20.93
CA PHE A 91 -23.67 11.85 -20.75
C PHE A 91 -23.71 12.27 -19.29
N LYS A 92 -23.81 13.58 -19.03
CA LYS A 92 -23.71 14.16 -17.67
C LYS A 92 -24.70 13.59 -16.65
N TYR A 93 -25.91 13.26 -17.08
CA TYR A 93 -26.99 12.75 -16.21
C TYR A 93 -27.36 11.29 -16.51
N ASP A 94 -26.49 10.60 -17.25
CA ASP A 94 -26.68 9.21 -17.61
C ASP A 94 -25.97 8.33 -16.59
N ASN A 95 -26.72 7.76 -15.65
CA ASN A 95 -26.22 6.83 -14.65
C ASN A 95 -26.61 5.40 -15.08
N VAL A 96 -25.68 4.69 -15.66
CA VAL A 96 -25.91 3.36 -16.27
C VAL A 96 -25.72 2.22 -15.28
N ARG A 97 -25.27 2.49 -14.08
CA ARG A 97 -25.07 1.53 -12.98
C ARG A 97 -25.09 2.23 -11.63
N ILE A 98 -25.18 1.42 -10.56
CA ILE A 98 -24.97 1.91 -9.19
C ILE A 98 -23.49 2.29 -9.04
N GLY A 99 -23.23 3.45 -8.47
CA GLY A 99 -21.88 3.93 -8.23
C GLY A 99 -21.77 4.73 -6.92
N TRP A 100 -20.55 5.19 -6.66
CA TRP A 100 -20.18 5.92 -5.46
C TRP A 100 -19.87 7.38 -5.75
N ASN A 101 -19.89 8.21 -4.73
CA ASN A 101 -19.21 9.49 -4.74
C ASN A 101 -17.80 9.30 -4.17
N SER A 102 -16.88 8.86 -5.01
CA SER A 102 -15.52 8.44 -4.59
C SER A 102 -14.46 9.08 -5.50
N ARG A 103 -14.39 10.39 -5.44
CA ARG A 103 -13.40 11.20 -6.18
C ARG A 103 -12.35 11.72 -5.22
N LEU A 104 -11.09 11.66 -5.61
CA LEU A 104 -10.03 12.35 -4.89
C LEU A 104 -10.21 13.86 -5.02
N ASP A 105 -10.26 14.57 -3.91
CA ASP A 105 -10.38 16.03 -3.91
C ASP A 105 -9.15 16.67 -4.56
N THR A 106 -9.39 17.73 -5.33
CA THR A 106 -8.33 18.46 -6.06
C THR A 106 -7.25 19.01 -5.11
N LEU A 107 -7.65 19.44 -3.91
CA LEU A 107 -6.70 19.89 -2.89
C LEU A 107 -5.78 18.74 -2.44
N GLN A 108 -6.36 17.56 -2.18
CA GLN A 108 -5.57 16.39 -1.80
C GLN A 108 -4.67 15.93 -2.93
N ALA A 109 -5.15 15.96 -4.17
CA ALA A 109 -4.34 15.64 -5.35
C ALA A 109 -3.15 16.60 -5.52
N ALA A 110 -3.34 17.89 -5.28
CA ALA A 110 -2.27 18.88 -5.33
C ALA A 110 -1.20 18.63 -4.25
N ILE A 111 -1.62 18.29 -3.03
CA ILE A 111 -0.72 17.93 -1.93
C ILE A 111 0.08 16.67 -2.28
N LEU A 112 -0.60 15.63 -2.79
CA LEU A 112 0.05 14.38 -3.21
C LEU A 112 1.09 14.61 -4.30
N GLY A 113 0.81 15.48 -5.29
CA GLY A 113 1.77 15.80 -6.35
C GLY A 113 3.08 16.38 -5.83
N VAL A 114 3.02 17.21 -4.79
CA VAL A 114 4.23 17.74 -4.12
C VAL A 114 4.92 16.65 -3.30
N LYS A 115 4.16 15.92 -2.49
CA LYS A 115 4.69 14.88 -1.58
C LYS A 115 5.27 13.70 -2.34
N LEU A 116 4.70 13.29 -3.46
CA LEU A 116 5.23 12.21 -4.28
C LEU A 116 6.67 12.47 -4.70
N THR A 117 6.95 13.69 -5.14
CA THR A 117 8.31 14.08 -5.52
C THR A 117 9.30 14.00 -4.34
N ALA A 118 8.89 14.42 -3.14
CA ALA A 118 9.71 14.31 -1.94
C ALA A 118 9.87 12.85 -1.50
N PHE A 119 8.80 12.07 -1.56
CA PHE A 119 8.78 10.65 -1.23
C PHE A 119 9.77 9.85 -2.08
N GLU A 120 9.72 9.99 -3.40
CA GLU A 120 10.63 9.29 -4.31
C GLU A 120 12.10 9.70 -4.14
N LYS A 121 12.35 11.00 -3.99
CA LYS A 121 13.72 11.52 -3.92
C LYS A 121 14.40 11.26 -2.58
N ASN A 122 13.69 11.37 -1.48
CA ASN A 122 14.29 11.46 -0.15
C ASN A 122 13.63 10.56 0.91
N GLU A 123 12.29 10.61 1.05
CA GLU A 123 11.61 10.08 2.23
C GLU A 123 11.68 8.55 2.29
N LEU A 124 11.47 7.88 1.15
CA LEU A 124 11.53 6.42 1.09
C LEU A 124 12.92 5.88 1.45
N LYS A 125 13.98 6.57 1.05
CA LYS A 125 15.35 6.24 1.45
C LYS A 125 15.56 6.51 2.95
N ALA A 126 15.13 7.67 3.43
CA ALA A 126 15.31 8.06 4.83
C ALA A 126 14.62 7.10 5.80
N VAL A 127 13.40 6.65 5.49
CA VAL A 127 12.69 5.68 6.33
C VAL A 127 13.40 4.33 6.37
N ASN A 128 14.01 3.89 5.27
CA ASN A 128 14.83 2.67 5.24
C ASN A 128 16.11 2.81 6.07
N GLU A 129 16.76 3.98 6.08
CA GLU A 129 17.91 4.24 6.95
C GLU A 129 17.51 4.23 8.43
N VAL A 130 16.33 4.77 8.78
CA VAL A 130 15.78 4.72 10.14
C VAL A 130 15.49 3.27 10.55
N ALA A 131 14.81 2.49 9.69
CA ALA A 131 14.51 1.09 9.96
C ALA A 131 15.78 0.26 10.18
N LYS A 132 16.84 0.52 9.41
CA LYS A 132 18.15 -0.10 9.59
C LYS A 132 18.73 0.21 10.99
N LYS A 133 18.69 1.47 11.43
CA LYS A 133 19.18 1.87 12.77
C LYS A 133 18.38 1.19 13.88
N TYR A 134 17.06 1.09 13.75
CA TYR A 134 16.25 0.34 14.71
C TYR A 134 16.63 -1.13 14.75
N THR A 135 16.84 -1.76 13.61
CA THR A 135 17.25 -3.17 13.54
C THR A 135 18.61 -3.38 14.21
N GLU A 136 19.60 -2.55 13.90
CA GLU A 136 20.94 -2.60 14.52
C GLU A 136 20.90 -2.43 16.04
N ALA A 137 20.02 -1.54 16.55
CA ALA A 137 19.90 -1.29 17.98
C ALA A 137 19.08 -2.33 18.75
N LEU A 138 18.16 -3.04 18.09
CA LEU A 138 17.16 -3.87 18.77
C LEU A 138 17.30 -5.37 18.50
N SER A 139 18.08 -5.80 17.50
CA SER A 139 18.16 -7.21 17.08
C SER A 139 18.61 -8.18 18.17
N ASP A 140 19.41 -7.72 19.11
CA ASP A 140 19.90 -8.54 20.24
C ASP A 140 18.91 -8.59 21.42
N ILE A 141 17.86 -7.76 21.38
CA ILE A 141 16.91 -7.58 22.49
C ILE A 141 15.54 -8.17 22.15
N VAL A 142 15.06 -7.92 20.95
CA VAL A 142 13.74 -8.34 20.48
C VAL A 142 13.81 -8.90 19.06
N LYS A 143 12.77 -9.60 18.64
CA LYS A 143 12.66 -10.02 17.23
C LYS A 143 12.25 -8.83 16.38
N THR A 144 13.15 -8.40 15.52
CA THR A 144 12.96 -7.30 14.56
C THR A 144 12.32 -7.78 13.26
N PRO A 145 11.70 -6.88 12.47
CA PRO A 145 11.20 -7.21 11.15
C PRO A 145 12.31 -7.67 10.21
N CYS A 146 11.97 -8.55 9.29
CA CYS A 146 12.91 -9.04 8.26
C CYS A 146 12.37 -8.66 6.88
N VAL A 147 13.19 -7.99 6.09
CA VAL A 147 12.94 -7.78 4.66
C VAL A 147 13.58 -8.94 3.89
N LYS A 148 12.79 -9.63 3.07
CA LYS A 148 13.28 -10.76 2.26
C LYS A 148 14.28 -10.30 1.20
N ASN A 149 15.19 -11.18 0.81
CA ASN A 149 16.10 -10.91 -0.30
C ASN A 149 15.30 -10.59 -1.59
N GLY A 150 15.72 -9.56 -2.30
CA GLY A 150 15.02 -9.06 -3.50
C GLY A 150 13.80 -8.19 -3.21
N PHE A 151 13.43 -8.00 -1.94
CA PHE A 151 12.32 -7.13 -1.53
C PHE A 151 12.85 -5.79 -1.02
N TYR A 152 12.00 -4.76 -1.15
CA TYR A 152 12.23 -3.45 -0.57
C TYR A 152 10.93 -3.00 0.14
N SER A 153 11.04 -2.54 1.37
CA SER A 153 9.88 -2.14 2.17
C SER A 153 9.71 -0.62 2.20
N SER A 154 8.48 -0.15 2.14
CA SER A 154 8.14 1.25 2.40
C SER A 154 8.09 1.60 3.89
N TRP A 155 8.18 0.57 4.76
CA TRP A 155 8.19 0.75 6.22
C TRP A 155 7.02 1.59 6.74
N ALA A 156 5.82 1.28 6.28
CA ALA A 156 4.61 1.89 6.84
C ALA A 156 4.55 1.73 8.37
N GLN A 157 5.09 0.62 8.87
CA GLN A 157 5.27 0.36 10.30
C GLN A 157 6.55 -0.46 10.53
N TYR A 158 7.25 -0.17 11.61
CA TYR A 158 8.33 -0.99 12.13
C TYR A 158 7.81 -1.79 13.32
N THR A 159 7.46 -3.06 13.11
CA THR A 159 6.79 -3.90 14.10
C THR A 159 7.80 -4.87 14.74
N ILE A 160 8.03 -4.74 16.04
CA ILE A 160 8.82 -5.68 16.83
C ILE A 160 7.92 -6.79 17.40
N GLN A 161 8.50 -7.95 17.64
CA GLN A 161 7.81 -9.06 18.29
C GLN A 161 8.50 -9.40 19.62
N LEU A 162 7.73 -9.36 20.71
CA LEU A 162 8.13 -9.76 22.03
C LEU A 162 7.83 -11.25 22.27
N LYS A 163 8.39 -11.84 23.31
CA LYS A 163 8.29 -13.29 23.58
C LYS A 163 6.87 -13.72 23.89
N ASN A 164 6.13 -12.87 24.64
CA ASN A 164 4.78 -13.17 25.11
C ASN A 164 3.97 -11.90 25.37
N GLN A 165 2.70 -12.10 25.73
CA GLN A 165 1.77 -11.02 26.01
C GLN A 165 2.19 -10.18 27.24
N GLU A 166 2.72 -10.81 28.27
CA GLU A 166 3.12 -10.13 29.51
C GLU A 166 4.26 -9.12 29.24
N GLU A 167 5.28 -9.51 28.47
CA GLU A 167 6.34 -8.60 28.06
C GLU A 167 5.82 -7.45 27.19
N ARG A 168 4.88 -7.75 26.27
CA ARG A 168 4.25 -6.70 25.44
C ARG A 168 3.48 -5.70 26.28
N ASP A 169 2.63 -6.19 27.19
CA ASP A 169 1.78 -5.33 28.01
C ASP A 169 2.63 -4.52 29.00
N GLY A 170 3.69 -5.13 29.55
CA GLY A 170 4.67 -4.46 30.39
C GLY A 170 5.42 -3.35 29.66
N LEU A 171 5.89 -3.60 28.44
CA LEU A 171 6.55 -2.57 27.63
C LEU A 171 5.58 -1.45 27.27
N GLN A 172 4.35 -1.78 26.87
CA GLN A 172 3.34 -0.79 26.52
C GLN A 172 2.98 0.12 27.72
N ALA A 173 2.95 -0.44 28.93
CA ALA A 173 2.67 0.32 30.14
C ALA A 173 3.86 1.22 30.58
N TYR A 174 5.08 0.84 30.19
CA TYR A 174 6.30 1.59 30.48
C TYR A 174 6.49 2.80 29.58
N LEU A 175 6.09 2.69 28.29
CA LEU A 175 6.19 3.75 27.28
C LEU A 175 5.07 4.78 27.40
#